data_3d977199acfe9b623a6a003c4d8c28ac
#
_entry.id   3d977199acfe9b623a6a003c4d8c28ac
#
_cell.length_a   1.000
_cell.length_b   1.000
_cell.length_c   1.000
_cell.angle_alpha   90.00
_cell.angle_beta   90.00
_cell.angle_gamma   90.00
#
_symmetry.space_group_name_H-M   'P 1'
#
loop_
_entity.id
_entity.type
_entity.pdbx_description
1 polymer ?
#
loop_
_entity_poly.entity_id
_entity_poly.type
_entity_poly.pdbx_seq_one_letter_code
_entity_poly.pdbx_strand_id
1 'polypeptide(L)'
;GMPRNTLILPEAIDPKLKLGSNFETKALGTLTQSGDLGASYAAFNPAGGGDVNADMRLQIEPERLTDRRGLLDRLDGLRRDIDASGELESADKYQQQAFDTISRGAADAFDWSKEDPKTIARYDTRPLFDQKKLQRWFDMKRASNLLGLQMLMARRMCEAGCGFVTVSDCGWDYHANNNSPKNMAGIYPMGNQVDHAVSAFIQDVHERGLSEKILLVVTSEMGRSPRINSGGGRNHYGNLT
;
A
#
# COMPACT_ATOMS: atom_id res chain seq x y z
N GLY A 1 -8.63 -13.45 8.84
CA GLY A 1 -8.90 -12.00 8.90
C GLY A 1 -8.01 -11.23 7.96
N MET A 2 -8.33 -9.96 7.73
CA MET A 2 -7.45 -9.09 6.95
C MET A 2 -6.14 -8.82 7.70
N PRO A 3 -5.03 -8.53 6.98
CA PRO A 3 -3.83 -8.00 7.61
C PRO A 3 -4.17 -6.78 8.47
N ARG A 4 -3.50 -6.63 9.62
CA ARG A 4 -3.74 -5.46 10.50
C ARG A 4 -3.25 -4.18 9.89
N ASN A 5 -2.18 -4.27 9.12
CA ASN A 5 -1.50 -3.16 8.47
C ASN A 5 -1.07 -3.58 7.05
N THR A 6 -1.25 -2.72 6.08
CA THR A 6 -0.88 -2.97 4.68
C THR A 6 -0.28 -1.73 4.05
N LEU A 7 0.77 -1.92 3.26
CA LEU A 7 1.38 -0.88 2.43
C LEU A 7 1.07 -1.15 0.95
N ILE A 8 0.37 -0.23 0.30
CA ILE A 8 0.03 -0.32 -1.12
C ILE A 8 0.97 0.57 -1.93
N LEU A 9 1.79 -0.06 -2.76
CA LEU A 9 2.66 0.56 -3.74
C LEU A 9 2.03 0.47 -5.14
N PRO A 10 2.48 1.28 -6.12
CA PRO A 10 2.00 1.19 -7.50
C PRO A 10 2.14 -0.21 -8.10
N GLU A 11 3.19 -0.96 -7.73
CA GLU A 11 3.44 -2.33 -8.17
C GLU A 11 2.38 -3.33 -7.69
N ALA A 12 1.64 -3.01 -6.65
CA ALA A 12 0.49 -3.83 -6.22
C ALA A 12 -0.69 -3.71 -7.19
N ILE A 13 -0.77 -2.61 -7.95
CA ILE A 13 -1.81 -2.38 -8.97
C ILE A 13 -1.39 -2.95 -10.31
N ASP A 14 -0.13 -2.77 -10.70
CA ASP A 14 0.45 -3.33 -11.92
C ASP A 14 1.76 -4.06 -11.59
N PRO A 15 1.73 -5.40 -11.42
CA PRO A 15 2.93 -6.19 -11.10
C PRO A 15 4.02 -6.16 -12.19
N LYS A 16 3.69 -5.70 -13.41
CA LYS A 16 4.66 -5.54 -14.50
C LYS A 16 5.43 -4.23 -14.40
N LEU A 17 4.95 -3.31 -13.56
CA LEU A 17 5.59 -2.03 -13.33
C LEU A 17 6.91 -2.24 -12.57
N LYS A 18 8.00 -1.73 -13.16
CA LYS A 18 9.32 -1.77 -12.53
C LYS A 18 9.77 -0.34 -12.25
N LEU A 19 9.35 0.16 -11.11
CA LEU A 19 9.75 1.47 -10.62
C LEU A 19 11.01 1.30 -9.78
N GLY A 20 12.17 1.41 -10.39
CA GLY A 20 13.44 1.30 -9.69
C GLY A 20 13.93 2.65 -9.19
N SER A 21 14.16 2.80 -7.90
CA SER A 21 15.03 3.83 -7.37
C SER A 21 15.79 3.31 -6.15
N ASN A 22 17.06 3.75 -6.01
CA ASN A 22 17.87 3.39 -4.84
C ASN A 22 17.29 3.92 -3.52
N PHE A 23 16.52 5.00 -3.59
CA PHE A 23 15.92 5.64 -2.43
C PHE A 23 14.85 4.74 -1.80
N GLU A 24 13.91 4.24 -2.61
CA GLU A 24 12.79 3.46 -2.09
C GLU A 24 13.15 2.02 -1.73
N THR A 25 14.14 1.43 -2.40
CA THR A 25 14.69 0.14 -1.95
C THR A 25 15.23 0.23 -0.53
N LYS A 26 15.73 1.38 -0.11
CA LYS A 26 16.17 1.63 1.27
C LYS A 26 15.01 2.02 2.20
N ALA A 27 14.08 2.82 1.73
CA ALA A 27 12.94 3.31 2.52
C ALA A 27 11.87 2.23 2.74
N LEU A 28 11.69 1.29 1.80
CA LEU A 28 10.67 0.25 1.88
C LEU A 28 10.78 -0.59 3.15
N GLY A 29 11.99 -0.97 3.54
CA GLY A 29 12.24 -1.70 4.78
C GLY A 29 11.73 -0.94 6.01
N THR A 30 11.93 0.38 6.04
CA THR A 30 11.46 1.24 7.13
C THR A 30 9.95 1.41 7.12
N LEU A 31 9.34 1.58 5.93
CA LEU A 31 7.89 1.75 5.78
C LEU A 31 7.09 0.50 6.17
N THR A 32 7.70 -0.67 6.11
CA THR A 32 7.05 -1.92 6.49
C THR A 32 7.29 -2.33 7.95
N GLN A 33 8.20 -1.66 8.65
CA GLN A 33 8.52 -1.98 10.05
C GLN A 33 7.37 -1.62 10.99
N SER A 34 7.23 -2.42 12.04
CA SER A 34 6.25 -2.23 13.11
C SER A 34 6.74 -1.33 14.24
N GLY A 35 8.01 -0.87 14.22
CA GLY A 35 8.61 -0.18 15.35
C GLY A 35 8.50 -1.01 16.63
N ASP A 36 8.17 -0.36 17.74
CA ASP A 36 8.05 -0.97 19.07
C ASP A 36 6.79 -1.83 19.25
N LEU A 37 5.90 -1.89 18.26
CA LEU A 37 4.65 -2.67 18.34
C LEU A 37 4.87 -4.17 18.16
N GLY A 38 6.06 -4.58 17.75
CA GLY A 38 6.40 -5.98 17.50
C GLY A 38 6.02 -6.45 16.10
N ALA A 39 6.65 -7.52 15.66
CA ALA A 39 6.64 -7.98 14.26
C ALA A 39 5.25 -8.30 13.70
N SER A 40 4.27 -8.67 14.56
CA SER A 40 2.89 -8.93 14.12
C SER A 40 2.14 -7.69 13.60
N TYR A 41 2.72 -6.50 13.76
CA TYR A 41 2.21 -5.24 13.22
C TYR A 41 2.99 -4.74 12.01
N ALA A 42 3.98 -5.51 11.53
CA ALA A 42 4.67 -5.18 10.28
C ALA A 42 3.66 -5.07 9.14
N ALA A 43 3.88 -4.10 8.25
CA ALA A 43 2.96 -3.88 7.13
C ALA A 43 3.09 -5.03 6.11
N PHE A 44 1.97 -5.62 5.75
CA PHE A 44 1.89 -6.52 4.61
C PHE A 44 2.08 -5.70 3.31
N ASN A 45 3.00 -6.12 2.46
CA ASN A 45 3.24 -5.49 1.16
C ASN A 45 2.81 -6.42 0.04
N PRO A 46 1.67 -6.17 -0.61
CA PRO A 46 1.18 -6.99 -1.71
C PRO A 46 2.06 -6.91 -2.98
N ALA A 47 2.95 -5.93 -3.08
CA ALA A 47 3.93 -5.81 -4.16
C ALA A 47 5.25 -6.56 -3.88
N GLY A 48 5.36 -7.26 -2.76
CA GLY A 48 6.61 -7.86 -2.25
C GLY A 48 7.17 -9.05 -3.04
N GLY A 49 6.58 -9.42 -4.16
CA GLY A 49 7.01 -10.47 -5.08
C GLY A 49 5.91 -11.50 -5.34
N GLY A 50 5.81 -11.96 -6.58
CA GLY A 50 4.78 -12.90 -7.00
C GLY A 50 3.45 -12.26 -7.40
N ASP A 51 2.48 -13.08 -7.76
CA ASP A 51 1.10 -12.68 -8.01
C ASP A 51 0.29 -12.91 -6.72
N VAL A 52 0.09 -11.83 -5.96
CA VAL A 52 -0.65 -11.89 -4.67
C VAL A 52 -2.01 -12.55 -4.81
N ASN A 53 -2.71 -12.30 -5.92
CA ASN A 53 -4.02 -12.91 -6.16
C ASN A 53 -3.91 -14.42 -6.40
N ALA A 54 -2.85 -14.88 -7.07
CA ALA A 54 -2.58 -16.29 -7.26
C ALA A 54 -2.06 -16.94 -5.97
N ASP A 55 -1.15 -16.24 -5.26
CA ASP A 55 -0.53 -16.73 -4.01
C ASP A 55 -1.53 -16.82 -2.85
N MET A 56 -2.56 -15.96 -2.84
CA MET A 56 -3.62 -15.97 -1.83
C MET A 56 -4.79 -16.93 -2.16
N ARG A 57 -4.78 -17.57 -3.33
CA ARG A 57 -5.78 -18.58 -3.65
C ARG A 57 -5.43 -19.92 -3.01
N LEU A 58 -6.36 -20.49 -2.27
CA LEU A 58 -6.24 -21.86 -1.78
C LEU A 58 -6.14 -22.82 -2.97
N GLN A 59 -5.05 -23.59 -3.02
CA GLN A 59 -4.85 -24.67 -3.98
C GLN A 59 -5.33 -26.03 -3.45
N ILE A 60 -5.93 -26.04 -2.27
CA ILE A 60 -6.52 -27.22 -1.62
C ILE A 60 -7.91 -26.90 -1.10
N GLU A 61 -8.75 -27.90 -0.97
CA GLU A 61 -10.09 -27.74 -0.39
C GLU A 61 -10.00 -27.19 1.04
N PRO A 62 -10.90 -26.25 1.45
CA PRO A 62 -10.89 -25.61 2.76
C PRO A 62 -10.91 -26.59 3.92
N GLU A 63 -11.64 -27.71 3.78
CA GLU A 63 -11.72 -28.79 4.77
C GLU A 63 -10.35 -29.42 5.00
N ARG A 64 -9.60 -29.70 3.92
CA ARG A 64 -8.25 -30.29 4.02
C ARG A 64 -7.26 -29.33 4.67
N LEU A 65 -7.42 -28.03 4.46
CA LEU A 65 -6.59 -27.01 5.13
C LEU A 65 -6.87 -26.99 6.63
N THR A 66 -8.16 -27.08 7.01
CA THR A 66 -8.59 -27.15 8.42
C THR A 66 -8.07 -28.39 9.11
N ASP A 67 -8.13 -29.55 8.44
CA ASP A 67 -7.61 -30.82 8.98
C ASP A 67 -6.10 -30.78 9.18
N ARG A 68 -5.36 -30.27 8.20
CA ARG A 68 -3.90 -30.11 8.31
C ARG A 68 -3.51 -29.17 9.44
N ARG A 69 -4.28 -28.11 9.63
CA ARG A 69 -4.07 -27.18 10.73
C ARG A 69 -4.34 -27.82 12.08
N GLY A 70 -5.46 -28.54 12.23
CA GLY A 70 -5.76 -29.27 13.46
C GLY A 70 -4.69 -30.30 13.83
N LEU A 71 -4.05 -30.92 12.81
CA LEU A 71 -2.90 -31.79 13.03
C LEU A 71 -1.66 -31.00 13.47
N LEU A 72 -1.37 -29.88 12.83
CA LEU A 72 -0.25 -29.00 13.18
C LEU A 72 -0.39 -28.48 14.62
N ASP A 73 -1.57 -27.95 14.98
CA ASP A 73 -1.87 -27.46 16.33
C ASP A 73 -1.64 -28.52 17.41
N ARG A 74 -1.95 -29.81 17.11
CA ARG A 74 -1.68 -30.93 18.03
C ARG A 74 -0.19 -31.22 18.16
N LEU A 75 0.57 -31.14 17.05
CA LEU A 75 2.03 -31.33 17.06
C LEU A 75 2.75 -30.18 17.76
N ASP A 76 2.30 -28.94 17.55
CA ASP A 76 2.85 -27.75 18.17
C ASP A 76 2.48 -27.66 19.65
N GLY A 77 1.33 -28.20 20.06
CA GLY A 77 0.98 -28.38 21.47
C GLY A 77 2.02 -29.20 22.22
N LEU A 78 2.52 -30.29 21.62
CA LEU A 78 3.61 -31.09 22.17
C LEU A 78 4.96 -30.38 22.22
N ARG A 79 5.20 -29.43 21.32
CA ARG A 79 6.43 -28.62 21.30
C ARG A 79 6.40 -27.47 22.30
N ARG A 80 5.25 -26.86 22.57
CA ARG A 80 5.08 -25.75 23.54
C ARG A 80 5.45 -26.14 24.94
N ASP A 81 5.21 -27.41 25.32
CA ASP A 81 5.61 -27.93 26.62
C ASP A 81 7.14 -27.97 26.82
N ILE A 82 7.91 -27.75 25.74
CA ILE A 82 9.37 -27.82 25.70
C ILE A 82 10.00 -26.43 25.46
N ASP A 83 9.24 -25.43 24.94
CA ASP A 83 9.78 -24.13 24.57
C ASP A 83 9.67 -23.09 25.69
N ALA A 84 10.79 -22.86 26.35
CA ALA A 84 10.95 -21.81 27.37
C ALA A 84 11.21 -20.39 26.81
N SER A 85 11.36 -20.23 25.47
CA SER A 85 11.82 -18.98 24.86
C SER A 85 10.69 -18.06 24.39
N GLY A 86 9.47 -18.56 24.21
CA GLY A 86 8.31 -17.81 23.70
C GLY A 86 8.39 -17.47 22.18
N GLU A 87 9.39 -17.95 21.46
CA GLU A 87 9.54 -17.71 20.01
C GLU A 87 8.44 -18.41 19.20
N LEU A 88 7.96 -19.57 19.67
CA LEU A 88 6.86 -20.32 19.06
C LEU A 88 5.54 -19.56 19.14
N GLU A 89 5.29 -18.81 20.20
CA GLU A 89 4.06 -18.02 20.34
C GLU A 89 3.95 -16.91 19.25
N SER A 90 5.06 -16.31 18.87
CA SER A 90 5.09 -15.35 17.76
C SER A 90 4.80 -16.02 16.42
N ALA A 91 5.43 -17.17 16.16
CA ALA A 91 5.23 -17.95 14.93
C ALA A 91 3.78 -18.39 14.76
N ASP A 92 3.13 -18.82 15.85
CA ASP A 92 1.73 -19.21 15.87
C ASP A 92 0.78 -18.05 15.50
N LYS A 93 1.06 -16.84 15.98
CA LYS A 93 0.28 -15.64 15.63
C LYS A 93 0.37 -15.32 14.14
N TYR A 94 1.56 -15.46 13.53
CA TYR A 94 1.73 -15.27 12.09
C TYR A 94 1.01 -16.34 11.26
N GLN A 95 1.12 -17.59 11.65
CA GLN A 95 0.42 -18.69 10.98
C GLN A 95 -1.09 -18.51 11.07
N GLN A 96 -1.59 -18.10 12.24
CA GLN A 96 -3.00 -17.78 12.44
C GLN A 96 -3.45 -16.64 11.52
N GLN A 97 -2.68 -15.54 11.45
CA GLN A 97 -3.01 -14.42 10.58
C GLN A 97 -3.01 -14.81 9.11
N ALA A 98 -2.02 -15.59 8.67
CA ALA A 98 -1.94 -16.08 7.29
C ALA A 98 -3.15 -16.97 6.96
N PHE A 99 -3.48 -17.90 7.83
CA PHE A 99 -4.63 -18.78 7.66
C PHE A 99 -5.94 -17.99 7.59
N ASP A 100 -6.16 -17.07 8.54
CA ASP A 100 -7.36 -16.24 8.55
C ASP A 100 -7.48 -15.34 7.31
N THR A 101 -6.34 -14.86 6.82
CA THR A 101 -6.26 -14.05 5.60
C THR A 101 -6.70 -14.85 4.38
N ILE A 102 -6.18 -16.08 4.23
CA ILE A 102 -6.47 -16.95 3.09
C ILE A 102 -7.89 -17.51 3.15
N SER A 103 -8.33 -18.00 4.34
CA SER A 103 -9.60 -18.73 4.48
C SER A 103 -10.84 -17.83 4.46
N ARG A 104 -10.71 -16.52 4.74
CA ARG A 104 -11.84 -15.59 4.82
C ARG A 104 -12.05 -14.73 3.57
N GLY A 105 -11.46 -15.11 2.44
CA GLY A 105 -11.66 -14.40 1.16
C GLY A 105 -10.96 -13.05 1.08
N ALA A 106 -9.92 -12.83 1.87
CA ALA A 106 -9.11 -11.62 1.81
C ALA A 106 -8.51 -11.38 0.42
N ALA A 107 -8.25 -12.45 -0.35
CA ALA A 107 -7.78 -12.37 -1.73
C ALA A 107 -8.67 -11.46 -2.60
N ASP A 108 -9.98 -11.49 -2.40
CA ASP A 108 -10.92 -10.66 -3.17
C ASP A 108 -10.76 -9.16 -2.87
N ALA A 109 -10.33 -8.78 -1.66
CA ALA A 109 -10.08 -7.38 -1.33
C ALA A 109 -8.84 -6.82 -2.05
N PHE A 110 -7.85 -7.66 -2.33
CA PHE A 110 -6.65 -7.29 -3.10
C PHE A 110 -6.89 -7.22 -4.61
N ASP A 111 -7.97 -7.80 -5.11
CA ASP A 111 -8.29 -7.79 -6.53
C ASP A 111 -9.24 -6.61 -6.85
N TRP A 112 -8.65 -5.43 -7.08
CA TRP A 112 -9.41 -4.23 -7.43
C TRP A 112 -10.22 -4.39 -8.73
N SER A 113 -9.83 -5.32 -9.62
CA SER A 113 -10.51 -5.54 -10.90
C SER A 113 -11.90 -6.17 -10.75
N LYS A 114 -12.21 -6.73 -9.57
CA LYS A 114 -13.52 -7.27 -9.23
C LYS A 114 -14.55 -6.22 -8.82
N GLU A 115 -14.13 -4.96 -8.71
CA GLU A 115 -15.06 -3.87 -8.39
C GLU A 115 -15.94 -3.54 -9.58
N ASP A 116 -17.08 -2.89 -9.32
CA ASP A 116 -17.98 -2.38 -10.37
C ASP A 116 -17.22 -1.50 -11.36
N PRO A 117 -17.39 -1.70 -12.68
CA PRO A 117 -16.69 -0.93 -13.69
C PRO A 117 -16.87 0.58 -13.60
N LYS A 118 -18.03 1.07 -13.14
CA LYS A 118 -18.27 2.51 -12.95
C LYS A 118 -17.45 3.04 -11.77
N THR A 119 -17.32 2.25 -10.71
CA THR A 119 -16.48 2.58 -9.57
C THR A 119 -15.00 2.59 -9.98
N ILE A 120 -14.53 1.58 -10.73
CA ILE A 120 -13.17 1.56 -11.28
C ILE A 120 -12.90 2.82 -12.12
N ALA A 121 -13.81 3.17 -13.02
CA ALA A 121 -13.67 4.34 -13.89
C ALA A 121 -13.62 5.66 -13.08
N ARG A 122 -14.35 5.75 -11.97
CA ARG A 122 -14.32 6.91 -11.07
C ARG A 122 -12.95 7.12 -10.42
N TYR A 123 -12.27 6.04 -10.09
CA TYR A 123 -10.94 6.10 -9.47
C TYR A 123 -9.79 6.17 -10.48
N ASP A 124 -10.03 5.90 -11.76
CA ASP A 124 -8.97 5.72 -12.75
C ASP A 124 -8.23 7.03 -13.06
N THR A 125 -7.03 7.16 -12.53
CA THR A 125 -6.13 8.30 -12.76
C THR A 125 -5.17 8.11 -13.94
N ARG A 126 -5.15 6.92 -14.57
CA ARG A 126 -4.24 6.62 -15.68
C ARG A 126 -4.37 7.57 -16.88
N PRO A 127 -5.59 8.04 -17.25
CA PRO A 127 -5.75 8.97 -18.36
C PRO A 127 -5.25 10.39 -18.09
N LEU A 128 -4.98 10.78 -16.83
CA LEU A 128 -4.67 12.14 -16.46
C LEU A 128 -3.30 12.60 -16.97
N PHE A 129 -2.33 11.68 -17.04
CA PHE A 129 -1.01 11.99 -17.56
C PHE A 129 -0.21 10.76 -17.97
N ASP A 130 0.77 10.96 -18.85
CA ASP A 130 1.76 9.95 -19.19
C ASP A 130 2.91 9.95 -18.17
N GLN A 131 2.95 8.95 -17.32
CA GLN A 131 3.97 8.82 -16.27
C GLN A 131 5.40 8.79 -16.82
N LYS A 132 5.63 8.27 -18.05
CA LYS A 132 6.96 8.21 -18.66
C LYS A 132 7.56 9.61 -18.87
N LYS A 133 6.72 10.63 -19.10
CA LYS A 133 7.17 12.02 -19.22
C LYS A 133 7.76 12.55 -17.91
N LEU A 134 7.29 12.08 -16.77
CA LEU A 134 7.82 12.44 -15.45
C LEU A 134 9.00 11.54 -15.06
N GLN A 135 8.91 10.25 -15.31
CA GLN A 135 9.94 9.27 -14.92
C GLN A 135 11.31 9.48 -15.58
N ARG A 136 11.42 10.32 -16.61
CA ARG A 136 12.71 10.75 -17.19
C ARG A 136 13.56 11.56 -16.20
N TRP A 137 12.95 12.17 -15.19
CA TRP A 137 13.63 12.95 -14.17
C TRP A 137 14.07 12.06 -13.02
N PHE A 138 15.25 12.32 -12.45
CA PHE A 138 15.82 11.48 -11.39
C PHE A 138 14.93 11.40 -10.17
N ASP A 139 14.43 12.55 -9.68
CA ASP A 139 13.60 12.64 -8.48
C ASP A 139 12.18 12.10 -8.69
N MET A 140 11.78 11.85 -9.94
CA MET A 140 10.43 11.42 -10.29
C MET A 140 10.38 10.03 -10.93
N LYS A 141 11.45 9.24 -10.82
CA LYS A 141 11.52 7.90 -11.44
C LYS A 141 10.42 6.96 -10.97
N ARG A 142 9.89 7.18 -9.79
CA ARG A 142 8.79 6.40 -9.24
C ARG A 142 7.42 7.07 -9.34
N ALA A 143 7.31 8.22 -9.99
CA ALA A 143 6.00 8.80 -10.28
C ALA A 143 5.16 7.81 -11.09
N SER A 144 3.94 7.57 -10.66
CA SER A 144 2.98 6.70 -11.34
C SER A 144 1.65 7.41 -11.51
N ASN A 145 0.85 6.96 -12.46
CA ASN A 145 -0.52 7.44 -12.66
C ASN A 145 -1.55 6.47 -12.07
N LEU A 146 -1.15 5.68 -11.05
CA LEU A 146 -1.96 4.59 -10.47
C LEU A 146 -2.58 4.93 -9.12
N LEU A 147 -2.39 6.16 -8.59
CA LEU A 147 -2.85 6.52 -7.24
C LEU A 147 -4.35 6.27 -7.04
N GLY A 148 -5.18 6.55 -8.04
CA GLY A 148 -6.61 6.28 -7.92
C GLY A 148 -6.91 4.81 -7.69
N LEU A 149 -6.29 3.91 -8.44
CA LEU A 149 -6.48 2.46 -8.26
C LEU A 149 -5.85 1.95 -6.95
N GLN A 150 -4.75 2.56 -6.49
CA GLN A 150 -4.21 2.27 -5.15
C GLN A 150 -5.23 2.67 -4.05
N MET A 151 -5.87 3.84 -4.18
CA MET A 151 -6.92 4.29 -3.27
C MET A 151 -8.16 3.40 -3.32
N LEU A 152 -8.56 2.91 -4.50
CA LEU A 152 -9.63 1.93 -4.64
C LEU A 152 -9.30 0.63 -3.88
N MET A 153 -8.09 0.10 -4.05
CA MET A 153 -7.63 -1.07 -3.31
C MET A 153 -7.64 -0.80 -1.80
N ALA A 154 -7.17 0.37 -1.36
CA ALA A 154 -7.17 0.77 0.06
C ALA A 154 -8.59 0.77 0.65
N ARG A 155 -9.58 1.34 -0.05
CA ARG A 155 -10.97 1.32 0.37
C ARG A 155 -11.49 -0.10 0.52
N ARG A 156 -11.24 -0.98 -0.47
CA ARG A 156 -11.65 -2.39 -0.44
C ARG A 156 -11.05 -3.13 0.77
N MET A 157 -9.79 -2.87 1.07
CA MET A 157 -9.11 -3.47 2.21
C MET A 157 -9.69 -2.98 3.55
N CYS A 158 -9.94 -1.67 3.69
CA CYS A 158 -10.60 -1.12 4.89
C CYS A 158 -12.01 -1.72 5.06
N GLU A 159 -12.78 -1.82 3.99
CA GLU A 159 -14.13 -2.42 3.99
C GLU A 159 -14.09 -3.89 4.39
N ALA A 160 -13.05 -4.62 4.00
CA ALA A 160 -12.81 -6.01 4.38
C ALA A 160 -12.25 -6.18 5.81
N GLY A 161 -11.96 -5.08 6.51
CA GLY A 161 -11.54 -5.07 7.92
C GLY A 161 -10.03 -4.93 8.16
N CYS A 162 -9.25 -4.46 7.18
CA CYS A 162 -7.88 -4.03 7.41
C CYS A 162 -7.89 -2.76 8.29
N GLY A 163 -7.19 -2.80 9.43
CA GLY A 163 -7.25 -1.71 10.41
C GLY A 163 -6.42 -0.48 10.04
N PHE A 164 -5.37 -0.65 9.22
CA PHE A 164 -4.48 0.43 8.80
C PHE A 164 -3.96 0.17 7.40
N VAL A 165 -4.16 1.11 6.49
CA VAL A 165 -3.68 1.00 5.11
C VAL A 165 -2.88 2.24 4.74
N THR A 166 -1.62 2.04 4.37
CA THR A 166 -0.76 3.09 3.84
C THR A 166 -0.74 3.01 2.32
N VAL A 167 -1.08 4.09 1.65
CA VAL A 167 -0.89 4.26 0.20
C VAL A 167 0.32 5.16 -0.01
N SER A 168 1.34 4.65 -0.69
CA SER A 168 2.53 5.44 -1.01
C SER A 168 2.49 5.92 -2.45
N ASP A 169 2.51 7.23 -2.64
CA ASP A 169 2.62 7.90 -3.93
C ASP A 169 3.91 8.72 -3.97
N CYS A 170 4.74 8.45 -4.95
CA CYS A 170 6.10 8.96 -5.03
C CYS A 170 6.28 9.94 -6.19
N GLY A 171 7.39 10.68 -6.20
CA GLY A 171 7.69 11.62 -7.28
C GLY A 171 7.33 13.08 -6.94
N TRP A 172 7.29 13.42 -5.65
CA TRP A 172 6.96 14.77 -5.16
C TRP A 172 8.17 15.65 -4.88
N ASP A 173 9.37 15.23 -5.29
CA ASP A 173 10.62 15.94 -4.98
C ASP A 173 10.94 17.05 -5.99
N TYR A 174 10.19 18.15 -5.94
CA TYR A 174 10.23 19.27 -6.89
C TYR A 174 11.31 20.29 -6.55
N HIS A 175 12.57 19.91 -6.55
CA HIS A 175 13.70 20.81 -6.35
C HIS A 175 14.00 21.72 -7.53
N ALA A 176 13.65 21.31 -8.73
CA ALA A 176 13.99 22.01 -10.00
C ALA A 176 15.51 22.23 -10.19
N ASN A 177 16.33 21.32 -9.69
CA ASN A 177 17.80 21.38 -9.70
C ASN A 177 18.42 20.46 -10.77
N ASN A 178 17.77 20.30 -11.94
CA ASN A 178 18.05 19.36 -13.02
C ASN A 178 17.62 17.90 -12.76
N ASN A 179 17.18 17.54 -11.57
CA ASN A 179 16.64 16.21 -11.22
C ASN A 179 15.13 16.15 -11.28
N SER A 180 14.46 17.29 -11.28
CA SER A 180 13.00 17.44 -11.42
C SER A 180 12.65 18.58 -12.37
N PRO A 181 11.41 18.63 -12.90
CA PRO A 181 10.99 19.68 -13.84
C PRO A 181 11.16 21.08 -13.25
N LYS A 182 11.63 22.02 -14.08
CA LYS A 182 11.69 23.44 -13.71
C LYS A 182 10.29 24.03 -13.50
N ASN A 183 10.23 25.10 -12.70
CA ASN A 183 8.99 25.82 -12.42
C ASN A 183 7.88 24.94 -11.88
N MET A 184 8.24 23.87 -11.19
CA MET A 184 7.30 22.89 -10.62
C MET A 184 6.30 22.31 -11.64
N ALA A 185 6.67 22.24 -12.92
CA ALA A 185 5.76 21.83 -14.00
C ALA A 185 5.17 20.43 -13.80
N GLY A 186 5.86 19.57 -13.04
CA GLY A 186 5.36 18.24 -12.68
C GLY A 186 4.25 18.24 -11.63
N ILE A 187 4.02 19.35 -10.91
CA ILE A 187 3.01 19.37 -9.83
C ILE A 187 1.58 19.32 -10.37
N TYR A 188 1.33 19.87 -11.55
CA TYR A 188 -0.01 19.87 -12.14
C TYR A 188 -0.54 18.46 -12.38
N PRO A 189 0.15 17.57 -13.13
CA PRO A 189 -0.36 16.22 -13.32
C PRO A 189 -0.44 15.42 -12.03
N MET A 190 0.53 15.55 -11.12
CA MET A 190 0.52 14.86 -9.84
C MET A 190 -0.55 15.42 -8.89
N GLY A 191 -0.71 16.73 -8.82
CA GLY A 191 -1.77 17.37 -8.02
C GLY A 191 -3.17 17.01 -8.50
N ASN A 192 -3.39 17.03 -9.82
CA ASN A 192 -4.65 16.60 -10.42
C ASN A 192 -4.95 15.13 -10.10
N GLN A 193 -3.93 14.28 -10.06
CA GLN A 193 -4.09 12.88 -9.67
C GLN A 193 -4.54 12.75 -8.21
N VAL A 194 -3.91 13.49 -7.29
CA VAL A 194 -4.29 13.47 -5.87
C VAL A 194 -5.72 13.99 -5.69
N ASP A 195 -6.04 15.12 -6.31
CA ASP A 195 -7.39 15.69 -6.26
C ASP A 195 -8.45 14.69 -6.74
N HIS A 196 -8.22 14.07 -7.89
CA HIS A 196 -9.12 13.07 -8.46
C HIS A 196 -9.26 11.84 -7.54
N ALA A 197 -8.14 11.26 -7.10
CA ALA A 197 -8.13 10.04 -6.31
C ALA A 197 -8.77 10.24 -4.93
N VAL A 198 -8.48 11.35 -4.26
CA VAL A 198 -9.04 11.71 -2.95
C VAL A 198 -10.54 12.00 -3.06
N SER A 199 -10.94 12.76 -4.08
CA SER A 199 -12.36 13.05 -4.32
C SER A 199 -13.16 11.78 -4.59
N ALA A 200 -12.65 10.88 -5.44
CA ALA A 200 -13.28 9.59 -5.72
C ALA A 200 -13.41 8.74 -4.45
N PHE A 201 -12.36 8.71 -3.61
CA PHE A 201 -12.35 7.95 -2.36
C PHE A 201 -13.40 8.49 -1.37
N ILE A 202 -13.43 9.80 -1.14
CA ILE A 202 -14.39 10.43 -0.22
C ILE A 202 -15.82 10.15 -0.67
N GLN A 203 -16.09 10.31 -1.96
CA GLN A 203 -17.41 10.09 -2.51
C GLN A 203 -17.85 8.62 -2.38
N ASP A 204 -16.98 7.66 -2.73
CA ASP A 204 -17.26 6.23 -2.64
C ASP A 204 -17.49 5.78 -1.18
N VAL A 205 -16.65 6.24 -0.26
CA VAL A 205 -16.79 5.97 1.19
C VAL A 205 -18.12 6.52 1.72
N HIS A 206 -18.52 7.72 1.27
CA HIS A 206 -19.81 8.31 1.66
C HIS A 206 -21.01 7.52 1.11
N GLU A 207 -20.98 7.20 -0.18
CA GLU A 207 -22.06 6.44 -0.85
C GLU A 207 -22.26 5.04 -0.24
N ARG A 208 -21.18 4.45 0.31
CA ARG A 208 -21.20 3.14 0.99
C ARG A 208 -21.55 3.20 2.48
N GLY A 209 -21.75 4.39 3.04
CA GLY A 209 -22.02 4.56 4.48
C GLY A 209 -20.83 4.21 5.36
N LEU A 210 -19.60 4.39 4.86
CA LEU A 210 -18.36 4.07 5.58
C LEU A 210 -17.68 5.31 6.20
N SER A 211 -18.26 6.52 6.07
CA SER A 211 -17.66 7.77 6.50
C SER A 211 -17.32 7.81 8.00
N GLU A 212 -18.12 7.14 8.84
CA GLU A 212 -17.86 7.06 10.29
C GLU A 212 -16.91 5.93 10.68
N LYS A 213 -16.43 5.14 9.69
CA LYS A 213 -15.57 3.96 9.93
C LYS A 213 -14.17 4.14 9.38
N ILE A 214 -13.98 5.01 8.38
CA ILE A 214 -12.71 5.20 7.68
C ILE A 214 -12.26 6.64 7.83
N LEU A 215 -11.09 6.82 8.45
CA LEU A 215 -10.39 8.09 8.50
C LEU A 215 -9.35 8.13 7.38
N LEU A 216 -9.45 9.10 6.47
CA LEU A 216 -8.42 9.38 5.47
C LEU A 216 -7.47 10.47 6.00
N VAL A 217 -6.17 10.16 6.02
CA VAL A 217 -5.11 11.12 6.33
C VAL A 217 -4.23 11.29 5.10
N VAL A 218 -4.07 12.51 4.61
CA VAL A 218 -3.16 12.87 3.52
C VAL A 218 -2.01 13.66 4.11
N THR A 219 -0.80 13.13 3.98
CA THR A 219 0.40 13.71 4.59
C THR A 219 1.63 13.48 3.72
N SER A 220 2.74 14.10 4.06
CA SER A 220 4.04 13.87 3.46
C SER A 220 5.11 13.71 4.56
N GLU A 221 6.30 13.25 4.16
CA GLU A 221 7.41 13.03 5.09
C GLU A 221 8.07 14.32 5.58
N MET A 222 7.90 15.44 4.85
CA MET A 222 8.48 16.73 5.21
C MET A 222 7.79 17.90 4.50
N GLY A 223 7.92 19.08 5.06
CA GLY A 223 7.49 20.32 4.42
C GLY A 223 8.44 20.80 3.33
N ARG A 224 7.95 21.75 2.54
CA ARG A 224 8.73 22.44 1.49
C ARG A 224 8.93 23.90 1.85
N SER A 225 10.12 24.45 1.54
CA SER A 225 10.45 25.84 1.74
C SER A 225 9.40 26.78 1.12
N PRO A 226 8.90 27.78 1.87
CA PRO A 226 8.02 28.80 1.30
C PRO A 226 8.73 29.62 0.21
N ARG A 227 10.06 29.72 0.26
CA ARG A 227 10.87 30.42 -0.74
C ARG A 227 11.10 29.52 -1.96
N ILE A 228 10.82 30.04 -3.15
CA ILE A 228 11.13 29.40 -4.44
C ILE A 228 12.62 29.63 -4.74
N ASN A 229 13.31 28.54 -5.15
CA ASN A 229 14.71 28.60 -5.55
C ASN A 229 14.89 29.12 -6.98
N SER A 230 16.14 29.28 -7.43
CA SER A 230 16.46 29.81 -8.76
C SER A 230 15.96 28.97 -9.94
N GLY A 231 15.68 27.68 -9.71
CA GLY A 231 15.11 26.79 -10.73
C GLY A 231 13.57 26.81 -10.78
N GLY A 232 12.93 27.59 -9.91
CA GLY A 232 11.48 27.62 -9.77
C GLY A 232 10.91 26.46 -8.96
N GLY A 233 11.74 25.74 -8.22
CA GLY A 233 11.35 24.66 -7.32
C GLY A 233 11.41 25.06 -5.86
N ARG A 234 11.17 24.09 -4.96
CA ARG A 234 11.20 24.30 -3.50
C ARG A 234 12.10 23.24 -2.85
N ASN A 235 12.95 23.71 -1.95
CA ASN A 235 13.82 22.83 -1.18
C ASN A 235 13.09 22.23 0.02
N HIS A 236 13.69 21.21 0.66
CA HIS A 236 13.18 20.64 1.90
C HIS A 236 13.14 21.70 3.01
N TYR A 237 12.17 21.60 3.89
CA TYR A 237 12.02 22.45 5.06
C TYR A 237 11.71 21.58 6.27
N GLY A 238 12.75 21.25 7.03
CA GLY A 238 12.69 20.25 8.10
C GLY A 238 11.85 20.63 9.32
N ASN A 239 11.35 21.87 9.40
CA ASN A 239 10.54 22.34 10.52
C ASN A 239 9.02 22.26 10.24
N LEU A 240 8.62 21.73 9.09
CA LEU A 240 7.22 21.55 8.72
C LEU A 240 7.02 20.10 8.25
N THR A 241 6.10 19.42 8.84
CA THR A 241 5.54 18.13 8.42
C THR A 241 4.07 18.27 8.07
#